data_b8661e9ef81159ad596f919f9fb9c72b
#
_entry.id   b8661e9ef81159ad596f919f9fb9c72b
#
_cell.length_a   1.000
_cell.length_b   1.000
_cell.length_c   1.000
_cell.angle_alpha   90.00
_cell.angle_beta   90.00
_cell.angle_gamma   90.00
#
_symmetry.space_group_name_H-M   'P 1'
#
loop_
_entity.id
_entity.type
_entity.pdbx_description
1 polymer ?
#
loop_
_entity_poly.entity_id
_entity_poly.type
_entity_poly.pdbx_seq_one_letter_code
_entity_poly.pdbx_strand_id
1 'polypeptide(L)'
;SIQLFEEEDYMAKIRRITEITREEMSGFTAPQIKEIRIMGGCVCIEVHDGACLKGFPEFAYERGVFNRPFLNFLYAMVPYIITEDELRHVLRTMKDWFLR
;
A
#
# COMPACT_ATOMS: atom_id res chain seq x y z
N SER A 1 -26.26 -4.15 19.47
CA SER A 1 -25.98 -3.71 18.86
C SER A 1 -25.14 -3.70 18.14
N ILE A 2 -25.10 -3.90 17.55
CA ILE A 2 -24.37 -3.96 16.89
C ILE A 2 -23.72 -3.06 16.75
N GLN A 3 -23.91 -2.40 17.18
CA GLN A 3 -23.26 -1.70 17.18
C GLN A 3 -22.21 -1.74 17.73
N LEU A 4 -21.76 -2.59 17.97
CA LEU A 4 -20.44 -2.87 18.31
C LEU A 4 -19.46 -2.24 17.42
N PHE A 5 -19.83 -2.04 16.19
CA PHE A 5 -18.97 -1.36 15.26
C PHE A 5 -19.11 0.13 15.51
N GLU A 6 -18.03 0.76 15.90
CA GLU A 6 -18.05 2.19 16.19
C GLU A 6 -17.51 2.92 15.00
N GLU A 7 -18.35 3.70 14.38
CA GLU A 7 -17.98 4.44 13.19
C GLU A 7 -16.81 5.38 13.46
N GLU A 8 -16.81 6.02 14.63
CA GLU A 8 -15.73 6.94 14.96
C GLU A 8 -14.39 6.20 15.11
N ASP A 9 -14.44 5.01 15.70
CA ASP A 9 -13.23 4.22 15.86
C ASP A 9 -12.73 3.76 14.51
N TYR A 10 -13.63 3.32 13.64
CA TYR A 10 -13.27 2.91 12.30
C TYR A 10 -12.64 4.07 11.52
N MET A 11 -13.26 5.24 11.59
CA MET A 11 -12.74 6.40 10.86
C MET A 11 -11.39 6.84 11.41
N ALA A 12 -11.19 6.71 12.71
CA ALA A 12 -9.90 7.05 13.32
C ALA A 12 -8.81 6.12 12.81
N LYS A 13 -9.13 4.84 12.68
CA LYS A 13 -8.15 3.87 12.16
C LYS A 13 -7.83 4.13 10.70
N ILE A 14 -8.84 4.45 9.91
CA ILE A 14 -8.61 4.76 8.50
C ILE A 14 -7.75 6.02 8.36
N ARG A 15 -8.00 7.03 9.20
CA ARG A 15 -7.16 8.24 9.18
C ARG A 15 -5.73 7.91 9.51
N ARG A 16 -5.51 7.05 10.51
CA ARG A 16 -4.15 6.67 10.91
C ARG A 16 -3.46 5.92 9.79
N ILE A 17 -4.17 5.00 9.14
CA ILE A 17 -3.61 4.27 7.99
C ILE A 17 -3.22 5.26 6.89
N THR A 18 -4.08 6.23 6.61
CA THR A 18 -3.80 7.23 5.59
C THR A 18 -2.58 8.05 5.95
N GLU A 19 -2.46 8.46 7.21
CA GLU A 19 -1.31 9.24 7.67
C GLU A 19 -0.01 8.47 7.50
N ILE A 20 -0.01 7.21 7.92
CA ILE A 20 1.18 6.37 7.81
C ILE A 20 1.55 6.16 6.35
N THR A 21 0.55 5.91 5.50
CA THR A 21 0.79 5.71 4.08
C THR A 21 1.39 6.95 3.44
N ARG A 22 0.86 8.13 3.78
CA ARG A 22 1.40 9.37 3.26
C ARG A 22 2.82 9.61 3.75
N GLU A 23 3.08 9.28 5.01
CA GLU A 23 4.42 9.44 5.58
C GLU A 23 5.42 8.55 4.85
N GLU A 24 5.06 7.27 4.64
CA GLU A 24 5.96 6.34 3.97
C GLU A 24 6.18 6.71 2.50
N MET A 25 5.16 7.26 1.85
CA MET A 25 5.24 7.58 0.43
C MET A 25 5.73 9.00 0.18
N SER A 26 5.91 9.81 1.23
CA SER A 26 6.31 11.20 1.08
C SER A 26 7.69 11.27 0.40
N GLY A 27 7.75 12.01 -0.70
CA GLY A 27 9.01 12.17 -1.42
C GLY A 27 9.46 10.94 -2.19
N PHE A 28 8.72 9.84 -2.12
CA PHE A 28 9.11 8.63 -2.83
C PHE A 28 8.76 8.74 -4.31
N THR A 29 9.73 8.45 -5.16
CA THR A 29 9.51 8.41 -6.59
C THR A 29 10.56 7.48 -7.21
N ALA A 30 10.27 7.02 -8.42
CA ALA A 30 11.20 6.20 -9.18
C ALA A 30 10.88 6.41 -10.65
N PRO A 31 11.85 6.16 -11.55
CA PRO A 31 11.61 6.39 -12.99
C PRO A 31 10.46 5.58 -13.55
N GLN A 32 10.17 4.42 -12.96
CA GLN A 32 9.09 3.57 -13.43
C GLN A 32 7.71 4.09 -13.03
N ILE A 33 7.64 4.97 -12.05
CA ILE A 33 6.39 5.40 -11.46
C ILE A 33 5.83 6.62 -12.19
N LYS A 34 4.56 6.51 -12.57
CA LYS A 34 3.85 7.62 -13.19
C LYS A 34 3.14 8.46 -12.14
N GLU A 35 2.48 7.81 -11.20
CA GLU A 35 1.69 8.53 -10.20
C GLU A 35 1.44 7.63 -8.99
N ILE A 36 1.34 8.24 -7.81
CA ILE A 36 0.96 7.54 -6.58
C ILE A 36 -0.29 8.21 -6.04
N ARG A 37 -1.33 7.40 -5.80
CA ARG A 37 -2.58 7.89 -5.25
C ARG A 37 -2.84 7.22 -3.91
N ILE A 38 -3.29 7.99 -2.94
CA ILE A 38 -3.60 7.48 -1.61
C ILE A 38 -5.03 7.86 -1.29
N MET A 39 -5.86 6.84 -1.02
CA MET A 39 -7.27 7.08 -0.69
C MET A 39 -7.67 6.13 0.45
N GLY A 40 -7.94 6.71 1.63
CA GLY A 40 -8.37 5.92 2.77
C GLY A 40 -7.38 4.81 3.08
N GLY A 41 -7.84 3.58 3.08
CA GLY A 41 -7.00 2.42 3.34
C GLY A 41 -6.35 1.84 2.11
N CYS A 42 -6.30 2.59 1.01
CA CYS A 42 -5.80 2.07 -0.26
C CYS A 42 -4.68 2.97 -0.80
N VAL A 43 -3.61 2.37 -1.26
CA VAL A 43 -2.55 3.07 -1.98
C VAL A 43 -2.42 2.42 -3.35
N CYS A 44 -2.28 3.25 -4.37
CA CYS A 44 -2.15 2.78 -5.75
C CYS A 44 -0.96 3.45 -6.40
N ILE A 45 -0.01 2.66 -6.88
CA ILE A 45 1.15 3.15 -7.61
C ILE A 45 0.94 2.81 -9.07
N GLU A 46 0.77 3.84 -9.89
CA GLU A 46 0.64 3.65 -11.33
C GLU A 46 2.02 3.75 -11.96
N VAL A 47 2.37 2.78 -12.80
CA VAL A 47 3.66 2.79 -13.50
C VAL A 47 3.42 3.04 -14.97
N HIS A 48 4.48 3.49 -15.66
CA HIS A 48 4.38 3.78 -17.09
C HIS A 48 4.20 2.50 -17.92
N ASP A 49 4.87 1.43 -17.51
CA ASP A 49 4.80 0.16 -18.23
C ASP A 49 4.61 -0.96 -17.21
N GLY A 50 3.50 -1.67 -17.32
CA GLY A 50 3.18 -2.75 -16.39
C GLY A 50 4.20 -3.86 -16.37
N ALA A 51 5.03 -3.96 -17.40
CA ALA A 51 6.06 -5.00 -17.45
C ALA A 51 7.05 -4.87 -16.29
N CYS A 52 7.22 -3.65 -15.73
CA CYS A 52 8.13 -3.46 -14.63
C CYS A 52 7.61 -4.06 -13.33
N LEU A 53 6.34 -4.47 -13.30
CA LEU A 53 5.75 -5.13 -12.14
C LEU A 53 5.83 -6.64 -12.21
N LYS A 54 6.36 -7.17 -13.31
CA LYS A 54 6.49 -8.60 -13.46
C LYS A 54 7.48 -9.14 -12.44
N GLY A 55 7.05 -10.14 -11.68
CA GLY A 55 7.88 -10.70 -10.61
C GLY A 55 7.60 -10.09 -9.25
N PHE A 56 6.82 -9.02 -9.18
CA PHE A 56 6.50 -8.42 -7.90
C PHE A 56 5.79 -9.38 -6.94
N PRO A 57 4.78 -10.18 -7.38
CA PRO A 57 4.12 -11.08 -6.44
C PRO A 57 5.09 -12.03 -5.74
N GLU A 58 6.07 -12.55 -6.45
CA GLU A 58 7.07 -13.45 -5.87
C GLU A 58 7.97 -12.70 -4.89
N PHE A 59 8.39 -11.50 -5.26
CA PHE A 59 9.21 -10.66 -4.42
C PHE A 59 8.49 -10.34 -3.10
N ALA A 60 7.21 -9.97 -3.21
CA ALA A 60 6.40 -9.64 -2.04
C ALA A 60 6.15 -10.86 -1.18
N TYR A 61 5.87 -11.99 -1.82
CA TYR A 61 5.61 -13.23 -1.10
C TYR A 61 6.79 -13.62 -0.22
N GLU A 62 8.01 -13.45 -0.73
CA GLU A 62 9.20 -13.78 0.04
C GLU A 62 9.34 -12.92 1.29
N ARG A 63 8.68 -11.77 1.30
CA ARG A 63 8.70 -10.86 2.44
C ARG A 63 7.43 -10.95 3.27
N GLY A 64 6.60 -11.96 3.00
CA GLY A 64 5.37 -12.15 3.75
C GLY A 64 4.26 -11.21 3.36
N VAL A 65 4.35 -10.60 2.18
CA VAL A 65 3.34 -9.67 1.70
C VAL A 65 2.61 -10.31 0.52
N PHE A 66 1.28 -10.36 0.60
CA PHE A 66 0.46 -10.95 -0.46
C PHE A 66 -0.19 -9.84 -1.24
N ASN A 67 0.42 -9.48 -2.36
CA ASN A 67 -0.03 -8.34 -3.13
C ASN A 67 0.19 -8.65 -4.61
N ARG A 68 -0.78 -8.27 -5.44
CA ARG A 68 -0.70 -8.52 -6.87
C ARG A 68 -0.94 -7.23 -7.64
N PRO A 69 -0.15 -6.97 -8.67
CA PRO A 69 -0.42 -5.83 -9.53
C PRO A 69 -1.56 -6.16 -10.50
N PHE A 70 -2.19 -5.12 -11.01
CA PHE A 70 -3.22 -5.26 -12.02
C PHE A 70 -2.88 -4.29 -13.16
N LEU A 71 -2.60 -4.84 -14.34
CA LEU A 71 -2.17 -4.05 -15.49
C LEU A 71 -0.92 -3.24 -15.12
N ASN A 72 -1.02 -1.91 -15.14
CA ASN A 72 0.11 -1.05 -14.76
C ASN A 72 -0.09 -0.41 -13.39
N PHE A 73 -0.88 -1.06 -12.52
CA PHE A 73 -1.16 -0.56 -11.19
C PHE A 73 -0.66 -1.54 -10.15
N LEU A 74 0.14 -1.04 -9.20
CA LEU A 74 0.49 -1.79 -8.01
C LEU A 74 -0.29 -1.14 -6.87
N TYR A 75 -1.22 -1.89 -6.29
CA TYR A 75 -2.08 -1.31 -5.26
C TYR A 75 -2.13 -2.22 -4.04
N ALA A 76 -2.43 -1.60 -2.90
CA ALA A 76 -2.60 -2.33 -1.65
C ALA A 76 -3.83 -1.79 -0.96
N MET A 77 -4.73 -2.68 -0.60
CA MET A 77 -5.89 -2.39 0.22
C MET A 77 -5.69 -3.13 1.52
N VAL A 78 -5.58 -2.40 2.61
CA VAL A 78 -5.28 -3.03 3.90
C VAL A 78 -6.51 -3.00 4.79
N PRO A 79 -6.69 -4.05 5.61
CA PRO A 79 -7.79 -4.05 6.56
C PRO A 79 -7.55 -2.99 7.64
N TYR A 80 -8.62 -2.43 8.17
CA TYR A 80 -8.46 -1.38 9.18
C TYR A 80 -7.87 -1.90 10.48
N ILE A 81 -7.81 -3.22 10.65
CA ILE A 81 -7.22 -3.83 11.85
C ILE A 81 -5.72 -4.05 11.73
N ILE A 82 -5.12 -3.70 10.59
CA ILE A 82 -3.68 -3.90 10.40
C ILE A 82 -2.91 -3.06 11.41
N THR A 83 -1.81 -3.63 11.93
CA THR A 83 -0.98 -2.87 12.85
C THR A 83 -0.10 -1.90 12.08
N GLU A 84 0.43 -0.90 12.80
CA GLU A 84 1.31 0.07 12.18
C GLU A 84 2.55 -0.60 11.59
N ASP A 85 3.14 -1.55 12.32
CA ASP A 85 4.33 -2.25 11.85
C ASP A 85 4.04 -3.06 10.60
N GLU A 86 2.89 -3.73 10.57
CA GLU A 86 2.50 -4.51 9.40
C GLU A 86 2.29 -3.59 8.18
N LEU A 87 1.62 -2.47 8.41
CA LEU A 87 1.35 -1.52 7.34
C LEU A 87 2.65 -0.97 6.77
N ARG A 88 3.57 -0.56 7.65
CA ARG A 88 4.85 -0.03 7.19
C ARG A 88 5.63 -1.08 6.42
N HIS A 89 5.54 -2.34 6.86
CA HIS A 89 6.23 -3.42 6.16
C HIS A 89 5.69 -3.59 4.74
N VAL A 90 4.36 -3.56 4.58
CA VAL A 90 3.75 -3.66 3.26
C VAL A 90 4.21 -2.50 2.37
N LEU A 91 4.15 -1.28 2.89
CA LEU A 91 4.50 -0.10 2.11
C LEU A 91 5.98 -0.09 1.74
N ARG A 92 6.85 -0.49 2.67
CA ARG A 92 8.28 -0.54 2.41
C ARG A 92 8.62 -1.62 1.40
N THR A 93 7.89 -2.74 1.43
CA THR A 93 8.08 -3.78 0.44
C THR A 93 7.76 -3.25 -0.97
N MET A 94 6.69 -2.49 -1.09
CA MET A 94 6.34 -1.88 -2.37
C MET A 94 7.43 -0.93 -2.84
N LYS A 95 7.94 -0.09 -1.93
CA LYS A 95 9.01 0.85 -2.29
C LYS A 95 10.29 0.12 -2.66
N ASP A 96 10.63 -0.92 -1.91
CA ASP A 96 11.87 -1.67 -2.15
C ASP A 96 11.88 -2.28 -3.54
N TRP A 97 10.72 -2.68 -4.04
CA TRP A 97 10.62 -3.22 -5.40
C TRP A 97 11.19 -2.24 -6.43
N PHE A 98 10.88 -0.96 -6.28
CA PHE A 98 11.34 0.05 -7.23
C PHE A 98 12.78 0.51 -6.97
N LEU A 99 13.29 0.26 -5.76
CA LEU A 99 14.61 0.74 -5.37
C LEU A 99 15.70 -0.33 -5.51
N ARG A 100 15.35 -1.55 -5.83
CA ARG A 100 16.34 -2.63 -5.96
C ARG A 100 17.17 -2.55 -7.24
#